data_1bba65076b40b3bb5fd28047eec89e62
#
_entry.id   1bba65076b40b3bb5fd28047eec89e62
#
_cell.length_a   1.000
_cell.length_b   1.000
_cell.length_c   1.000
_cell.angle_alpha   90.00
_cell.angle_beta   90.00
_cell.angle_gamma   90.00
#
_symmetry.space_group_name_H-M   'P 1'
#
loop_
_entity.id
_entity.type
_entity.pdbx_description
1 polymer ?
#
loop_
_entity_poly.entity_id
_entity_poly.type
_entity_poly.pdbx_seq_one_letter_code
_entity_poly.pdbx_strand_id
1 'polypeptide(L)'
;RVGEEIAADLARRVPMHRLLQGDVGSGKTIVSALAACLAMDAGWQCALMAPTEILAEQHFAKMIGWLEPLLAARGRKVAWLVGGQKKKDRTAMLDMVASGEAALVVGTHAVIQEQVQFKNLALAIIDEQHRFGVAQRLALRQKLAAHGMEPHMLMMSATPIPRTLAMSYYADLDVSVIDELPPGRTPIVTKLIADSRKNEVIERIGAQVEAG
;
A
#
# COMPACT_ATOMS: atom_id res chain seq x y z
N ARG A 1 18.30 1.18 1.54
CA ARG A 1 17.97 1.32 2.98
C ARG A 1 16.55 0.81 3.30
N VAL A 2 15.46 1.49 2.87
CA VAL A 2 14.07 1.09 3.25
C VAL A 2 13.73 -0.32 2.78
N GLY A 3 14.10 -0.70 1.57
CA GLY A 3 13.91 -2.06 1.06
C GLY A 3 14.64 -3.13 1.88
N GLU A 4 15.84 -2.83 2.38
CA GLU A 4 16.61 -3.72 3.25
C GLU A 4 15.98 -3.87 4.64
N GLU A 5 15.43 -2.78 5.21
CA GLU A 5 14.68 -2.82 6.47
C GLU A 5 13.47 -3.76 6.35
N ILE A 6 12.69 -3.63 5.27
CA ILE A 6 11.53 -4.48 5.00
C ILE A 6 11.96 -5.94 4.75
N ALA A 7 13.01 -6.15 3.96
CA ALA A 7 13.51 -7.51 3.69
C ALA A 7 13.99 -8.20 4.97
N ALA A 8 14.66 -7.48 5.85
CA ALA A 8 15.11 -8.00 7.14
C ALA A 8 13.90 -8.39 8.04
N ASP A 9 12.85 -7.58 8.05
CA ASP A 9 11.63 -7.88 8.81
C ASP A 9 10.86 -9.09 8.24
N LEU A 10 10.74 -9.18 6.92
CA LEU A 10 10.08 -10.30 6.26
C LEU A 10 10.79 -11.64 6.52
N ALA A 11 12.09 -11.63 6.80
CA ALA A 11 12.86 -12.82 7.16
C ALA A 11 12.66 -13.27 8.62
N ARG A 12 12.01 -12.46 9.45
CA ARG A 12 11.79 -12.75 10.87
C ARG A 12 10.55 -13.65 11.07
N ARG A 13 10.55 -14.41 12.15
CA ARG A 13 9.38 -15.20 12.58
C ARG A 13 8.29 -14.37 13.26
N VAL A 14 8.60 -13.15 13.64
CA VAL A 14 7.65 -12.22 14.25
C VAL A 14 7.03 -11.40 13.14
N PRO A 15 5.70 -11.26 13.08
CA PRO A 15 5.03 -10.46 12.07
C PRO A 15 5.54 -9.02 12.06
N MET A 16 5.88 -8.52 10.88
CA MET A 16 6.24 -7.12 10.67
C MET A 16 4.98 -6.25 10.76
N HIS A 17 5.04 -5.19 11.54
CA HIS A 17 4.07 -4.11 11.49
C HIS A 17 4.83 -2.82 11.17
N ARG A 18 4.85 -2.42 9.90
CA ARG A 18 5.66 -1.29 9.43
C ARG A 18 4.85 -0.27 8.67
N LEU A 19 5.06 1.00 9.00
CA LEU A 19 4.52 2.15 8.26
C LEU A 19 5.61 2.71 7.34
N LEU A 20 5.36 2.68 6.04
CA LEU A 20 6.17 3.30 5.00
C LEU A 20 5.62 4.68 4.70
N GLN A 21 6.33 5.71 5.12
CA GLN A 21 6.00 7.10 4.84
C GLN A 21 6.85 7.64 3.70
N GLY A 22 6.28 8.54 2.91
CA GLY A 22 6.98 9.24 1.85
C GLY A 22 6.02 10.07 1.04
N ASP A 23 6.52 11.10 0.41
CA ASP A 23 5.73 12.02 -0.40
C ASP A 23 5.04 11.32 -1.59
N VAL A 24 4.07 11.97 -2.22
CA VAL A 24 3.46 11.46 -3.45
C VAL A 24 4.55 11.39 -4.53
N GLY A 25 4.70 10.23 -5.18
CA GLY A 25 5.76 10.00 -6.17
C GLY A 25 7.13 9.61 -5.60
N SER A 26 7.31 9.49 -4.28
CA SER A 26 8.57 9.10 -3.63
C SER A 26 9.00 7.64 -3.85
N GLY A 27 8.17 6.82 -4.52
CA GLY A 27 8.50 5.43 -4.80
C GLY A 27 7.91 4.40 -3.81
N LYS A 28 6.97 4.77 -2.94
CA LYS A 28 6.32 3.82 -2.01
C LYS A 28 5.78 2.57 -2.73
N THR A 29 5.15 2.75 -3.89
CA THR A 29 4.59 1.64 -4.67
C THR A 29 5.66 0.67 -5.16
N ILE A 30 6.84 1.16 -5.57
CA ILE A 30 7.91 0.28 -6.01
C ILE A 30 8.53 -0.49 -4.83
N VAL A 31 8.65 0.15 -3.67
CA VAL A 31 9.09 -0.51 -2.44
C VAL A 31 8.10 -1.61 -2.03
N SER A 32 6.80 -1.36 -2.13
CA SER A 32 5.77 -2.36 -1.86
C SER A 32 5.78 -3.52 -2.87
N ALA A 33 6.07 -3.23 -4.16
CA ALA A 33 6.23 -4.27 -5.17
C ALA A 33 7.44 -5.17 -4.87
N LEU A 34 8.56 -4.59 -4.43
CA LEU A 34 9.75 -5.36 -4.02
C LEU A 34 9.45 -6.24 -2.80
N ALA A 35 8.73 -5.72 -1.81
CA ALA A 35 8.30 -6.52 -0.65
C ALA A 35 7.39 -7.68 -1.08
N ALA A 36 6.44 -7.43 -1.99
CA ALA A 36 5.59 -8.47 -2.56
C ALA A 36 6.41 -9.52 -3.32
N CYS A 37 7.40 -9.11 -4.12
CA CYS A 37 8.30 -10.03 -4.81
C CYS A 37 9.01 -10.98 -3.84
N LEU A 38 9.55 -10.47 -2.74
CA LEU A 38 10.25 -11.28 -1.74
C LEU A 38 9.33 -12.36 -1.15
N ALA A 39 8.10 -11.99 -0.76
CA ALA A 39 7.15 -12.95 -0.21
C ALA A 39 6.69 -13.96 -1.27
N MET A 40 6.41 -13.52 -2.50
CA MET A 40 5.97 -14.39 -3.60
C MET A 40 7.09 -15.33 -4.08
N ASP A 41 8.33 -14.89 -4.06
CA ASP A 41 9.52 -15.70 -4.39
C ASP A 41 9.71 -16.84 -3.39
N ALA A 42 9.38 -16.60 -2.13
CA ALA A 42 9.35 -17.62 -1.09
C ALA A 42 8.10 -18.54 -1.16
N GLY A 43 7.23 -18.41 -2.16
CA GLY A 43 6.06 -19.26 -2.39
C GLY A 43 4.79 -18.81 -1.70
N TRP A 44 4.79 -17.64 -1.05
CA TRP A 44 3.65 -17.10 -0.31
C TRP A 44 2.73 -16.23 -1.18
N GLN A 45 1.56 -15.91 -0.64
CA GLN A 45 0.64 -14.95 -1.24
C GLN A 45 0.77 -13.58 -0.60
N CYS A 46 0.51 -12.54 -1.41
CA CYS A 46 0.44 -11.15 -0.98
C CYS A 46 -0.93 -10.56 -1.28
N ALA A 47 -1.39 -9.66 -0.40
CA ALA A 47 -2.56 -8.83 -0.62
C ALA A 47 -2.16 -7.35 -0.66
N LEU A 48 -2.66 -6.59 -1.64
CA LEU A 48 -2.54 -5.14 -1.69
C LEU A 48 -3.92 -4.53 -1.68
N MET A 49 -4.18 -3.69 -0.69
CA MET A 49 -5.46 -3.03 -0.50
C MET A 49 -5.33 -1.53 -0.64
N ALA A 50 -6.25 -0.93 -1.39
CA ALA A 50 -6.42 0.51 -1.52
C ALA A 50 -7.82 0.93 -1.03
N PRO A 51 -7.98 2.18 -0.56
CA PRO A 51 -9.25 2.65 0.02
C PRO A 51 -10.37 2.83 -1.01
N THR A 52 -10.03 3.01 -2.28
CA THR A 52 -10.99 3.22 -3.38
C THR A 52 -10.66 2.34 -4.58
N GLU A 53 -11.66 2.06 -5.42
CA GLU A 53 -11.47 1.28 -6.65
C GLU A 53 -10.51 1.96 -7.62
N ILE A 54 -10.56 3.28 -7.74
CA ILE A 54 -9.64 4.06 -8.61
C ILE A 54 -8.19 3.87 -8.19
N LEU A 55 -7.89 3.96 -6.90
CA LEU A 55 -6.54 3.74 -6.38
C LEU A 55 -6.11 2.27 -6.52
N ALA A 56 -7.03 1.34 -6.27
CA ALA A 56 -6.78 -0.08 -6.46
C ALA A 56 -6.45 -0.40 -7.93
N GLU A 57 -7.17 0.20 -8.89
CA GLU A 57 -6.93 0.05 -10.33
C GLU A 57 -5.55 0.60 -10.74
N GLN A 58 -5.16 1.75 -10.21
CA GLN A 58 -3.83 2.32 -10.44
C GLN A 58 -2.72 1.40 -9.92
N HIS A 59 -2.89 0.82 -8.74
CA HIS A 59 -1.95 -0.16 -8.19
C HIS A 59 -1.94 -1.44 -9.02
N PHE A 60 -3.11 -1.95 -9.40
CA PHE A 60 -3.24 -3.16 -10.21
C PHE A 60 -2.50 -3.02 -11.55
N ALA A 61 -2.72 -1.91 -12.27
CA ALA A 61 -2.05 -1.65 -13.53
C ALA A 61 -0.52 -1.60 -13.39
N LYS A 62 0.00 -0.93 -12.35
CA LYS A 62 1.44 -0.87 -12.07
C LYS A 62 2.00 -2.24 -11.69
N MET A 63 1.32 -2.97 -10.81
CA MET A 63 1.74 -4.29 -10.35
C MET A 63 1.76 -5.29 -11.50
N ILE A 64 0.74 -5.30 -12.37
CA ILE A 64 0.75 -6.13 -13.57
C ILE A 64 1.94 -5.78 -14.45
N GLY A 65 2.13 -4.49 -14.78
CA GLY A 65 3.23 -4.07 -15.64
C GLY A 65 4.61 -4.51 -15.17
N TRP A 66 4.82 -4.58 -13.85
CA TRP A 66 6.11 -4.97 -13.27
C TRP A 66 6.24 -6.46 -12.97
N LEU A 67 5.17 -7.09 -12.50
CA LEU A 67 5.22 -8.42 -11.87
C LEU A 67 4.65 -9.54 -12.74
N GLU A 68 3.74 -9.24 -13.67
CA GLU A 68 3.10 -10.27 -14.51
C GLU A 68 4.11 -11.15 -15.26
N PRO A 69 5.16 -10.61 -15.90
CA PRO A 69 6.16 -11.45 -16.58
C PRO A 69 6.88 -12.42 -15.63
N LEU A 70 7.16 -11.96 -14.39
CA LEU A 70 7.82 -12.77 -13.37
C LEU A 70 6.88 -13.85 -12.80
N LEU A 71 5.62 -13.53 -12.63
CA LEU A 71 4.60 -14.45 -12.13
C LEU A 71 4.21 -15.49 -13.18
N ALA A 72 4.04 -15.07 -14.45
CA ALA A 72 3.71 -15.97 -15.55
C ALA A 72 4.78 -17.04 -15.76
N ALA A 73 6.07 -16.69 -15.64
CA ALA A 73 7.18 -17.66 -15.70
C ALA A 73 7.10 -18.74 -14.63
N ARG A 74 6.37 -18.52 -13.53
CA ARG A 74 6.13 -19.44 -12.42
C ARG A 74 4.73 -20.04 -12.40
N GLY A 75 3.91 -19.83 -13.44
CA GLY A 75 2.52 -20.25 -13.49
C GLY A 75 1.62 -19.58 -12.45
N ARG A 76 2.00 -18.39 -11.95
CA ARG A 76 1.27 -17.63 -10.94
C ARG A 76 0.60 -16.41 -11.56
N LYS A 77 -0.48 -15.95 -10.96
CA LYS A 77 -1.31 -14.85 -11.48
C LYS A 77 -1.53 -13.73 -10.45
N VAL A 78 -2.09 -12.63 -10.94
CA VAL A 78 -2.60 -11.54 -10.11
C VAL A 78 -4.14 -11.61 -10.13
N ALA A 79 -4.76 -11.60 -8.95
CA ALA A 79 -6.21 -11.53 -8.81
C ALA A 79 -6.66 -10.09 -8.50
N TRP A 80 -7.83 -9.73 -9.03
CA TRP A 80 -8.49 -8.45 -8.80
C TRP A 80 -9.78 -8.63 -8.01
N LEU A 81 -9.91 -7.94 -6.85
CA LEU A 81 -11.08 -8.04 -5.99
C LEU A 81 -11.59 -6.66 -5.56
N VAL A 82 -12.75 -6.26 -6.10
CA VAL A 82 -13.47 -5.02 -5.74
C VAL A 82 -14.95 -5.29 -5.49
N GLY A 83 -15.66 -4.30 -4.93
CA GLY A 83 -17.06 -4.48 -4.53
C GLY A 83 -18.04 -4.70 -5.68
N GLY A 84 -17.85 -4.02 -6.81
CA GLY A 84 -18.81 -3.99 -7.94
C GLY A 84 -18.64 -5.10 -8.99
N GLN A 85 -17.82 -6.12 -8.76
CA GLN A 85 -17.58 -7.17 -9.75
C GLN A 85 -18.80 -8.04 -10.04
N LYS A 86 -18.94 -8.48 -11.31
CA LYS A 86 -19.93 -9.48 -11.69
C LYS A 86 -19.67 -10.79 -10.94
N LYS A 87 -20.73 -11.45 -10.50
CA LYS A 87 -20.65 -12.69 -9.69
C LYS A 87 -19.73 -13.75 -10.29
N LYS A 88 -19.82 -13.99 -11.61
CA LYS A 88 -18.99 -14.98 -12.32
C LYS A 88 -17.50 -14.65 -12.24
N ASP A 89 -17.13 -13.40 -12.51
CA ASP A 89 -15.73 -12.95 -12.50
C ASP A 89 -15.18 -12.99 -11.07
N ARG A 90 -15.99 -12.57 -10.11
CA ARG A 90 -15.63 -12.62 -8.68
C ARG A 90 -15.38 -14.06 -8.22
N THR A 91 -16.25 -15.02 -8.59
CA THR A 91 -16.06 -16.44 -8.22
C THR A 91 -14.72 -16.95 -8.77
N ALA A 92 -14.42 -16.71 -10.04
CA ALA A 92 -13.15 -17.11 -10.63
C ALA A 92 -11.93 -16.53 -9.89
N MET A 93 -11.99 -15.25 -9.46
CA MET A 93 -10.91 -14.65 -8.66
C MET A 93 -10.79 -15.30 -7.28
N LEU A 94 -11.91 -15.58 -6.61
CA LEU A 94 -11.91 -16.28 -5.31
C LEU A 94 -11.29 -17.66 -5.38
N ASP A 95 -11.61 -18.43 -6.43
CA ASP A 95 -11.03 -19.76 -6.68
C ASP A 95 -9.52 -19.68 -6.89
N MET A 96 -9.04 -18.69 -7.66
CA MET A 96 -7.60 -18.46 -7.86
C MET A 96 -6.89 -18.09 -6.56
N VAL A 97 -7.54 -17.34 -5.67
CA VAL A 97 -6.97 -16.99 -4.36
C VAL A 97 -6.92 -18.23 -3.47
N ALA A 98 -8.01 -19.00 -3.39
CA ALA A 98 -8.11 -20.17 -2.54
C ALA A 98 -7.17 -21.32 -2.99
N SER A 99 -6.98 -21.51 -4.28
CA SER A 99 -6.04 -22.49 -4.83
C SER A 99 -4.56 -22.08 -4.65
N GLY A 100 -4.29 -20.80 -4.45
CA GLY A 100 -2.94 -20.23 -4.44
C GLY A 100 -2.38 -19.94 -5.83
N GLU A 101 -3.16 -20.07 -6.90
CA GLU A 101 -2.78 -19.67 -8.26
C GLU A 101 -2.53 -18.16 -8.33
N ALA A 102 -3.35 -17.35 -7.64
CA ALA A 102 -3.08 -15.95 -7.45
C ALA A 102 -2.00 -15.76 -6.37
N ALA A 103 -0.82 -15.30 -6.79
CA ALA A 103 0.27 -14.93 -5.88
C ALA A 103 0.06 -13.56 -5.27
N LEU A 104 -0.49 -12.62 -6.04
CA LEU A 104 -0.84 -11.27 -5.62
C LEU A 104 -2.34 -11.04 -5.79
N VAL A 105 -2.96 -10.48 -4.77
CA VAL A 105 -4.37 -10.06 -4.80
C VAL A 105 -4.41 -8.55 -4.60
N VAL A 106 -4.94 -7.82 -5.57
CA VAL A 106 -5.08 -6.36 -5.50
C VAL A 106 -6.57 -6.02 -5.47
N GLY A 107 -6.95 -5.09 -4.61
CA GLY A 107 -8.33 -4.65 -4.55
C GLY A 107 -8.61 -3.63 -3.46
N THR A 108 -9.88 -3.52 -3.09
CA THR A 108 -10.36 -2.68 -2.00
C THR A 108 -10.59 -3.52 -0.73
N HIS A 109 -11.37 -3.02 0.22
CA HIS A 109 -11.84 -3.80 1.37
C HIS A 109 -12.49 -5.15 1.00
N ALA A 110 -12.84 -5.36 -0.28
CA ALA A 110 -13.35 -6.63 -0.78
C ALA A 110 -12.36 -7.80 -0.60
N VAL A 111 -11.05 -7.50 -0.52
CA VAL A 111 -9.97 -8.48 -0.30
C VAL A 111 -10.05 -9.14 1.08
N ILE A 112 -10.65 -8.47 2.05
CA ILE A 112 -10.77 -8.96 3.44
C ILE A 112 -12.16 -9.45 3.82
N GLN A 113 -13.09 -9.57 2.87
CA GLN A 113 -14.42 -10.15 3.14
C GLN A 113 -14.31 -11.64 3.48
N GLU A 114 -15.24 -12.14 4.29
CA GLU A 114 -15.22 -13.54 4.81
C GLU A 114 -15.07 -14.60 3.73
N GLN A 115 -15.64 -14.37 2.57
CA GLN A 115 -15.60 -15.29 1.43
C GLN A 115 -14.22 -15.39 0.76
N VAL A 116 -13.29 -14.47 1.02
CA VAL A 116 -11.93 -14.53 0.47
C VAL A 116 -11.10 -15.44 1.37
N GLN A 117 -10.70 -16.58 0.89
CA GLN A 117 -9.87 -17.53 1.60
C GLN A 117 -8.51 -17.61 0.94
N PHE A 118 -7.47 -17.14 1.63
CA PHE A 118 -6.10 -17.29 1.16
C PHE A 118 -5.56 -18.66 1.50
N LYS A 119 -4.80 -19.27 0.59
CA LYS A 119 -4.11 -20.52 0.86
C LYS A 119 -2.96 -20.34 1.85
N ASN A 120 -2.16 -19.29 1.64
CA ASN A 120 -0.93 -19.04 2.41
C ASN A 120 -0.53 -17.54 2.33
N LEU A 121 -1.33 -16.66 2.92
CA LEU A 121 -1.04 -15.23 2.95
C LEU A 121 0.10 -14.92 3.92
N ALA A 122 1.17 -14.27 3.43
CA ALA A 122 2.29 -13.84 4.27
C ALA A 122 2.46 -12.33 4.38
N LEU A 123 2.01 -11.56 3.39
CA LEU A 123 2.17 -10.10 3.39
C LEU A 123 0.86 -9.40 3.00
N ALA A 124 0.42 -8.48 3.85
CA ALA A 124 -0.66 -7.54 3.56
C ALA A 124 -0.10 -6.12 3.43
N ILE A 125 -0.33 -5.51 2.26
CA ILE A 125 0.06 -4.13 1.95
C ILE A 125 -1.20 -3.28 1.98
N ILE A 126 -1.19 -2.18 2.72
CA ILE A 126 -2.34 -1.30 2.90
C ILE A 126 -1.95 0.11 2.49
N ASP A 127 -2.52 0.60 1.39
CA ASP A 127 -2.29 1.98 0.95
C ASP A 127 -3.24 2.96 1.65
N GLU A 128 -2.75 4.18 1.90
CA GLU A 128 -3.51 5.27 2.55
C GLU A 128 -4.24 4.80 3.82
N GLN A 129 -3.52 4.14 4.70
CA GLN A 129 -4.03 3.51 5.92
C GLN A 129 -4.95 4.42 6.76
N HIS A 130 -4.72 5.74 6.76
CA HIS A 130 -5.55 6.68 7.52
C HIS A 130 -7.01 6.73 7.07
N ARG A 131 -7.32 6.25 5.87
CA ARG A 131 -8.69 6.12 5.34
C ARG A 131 -9.41 4.86 5.80
N PHE A 132 -8.68 3.90 6.40
CA PHE A 132 -9.28 2.73 7.02
C PHE A 132 -9.65 3.04 8.47
N GLY A 133 -10.92 2.89 8.82
CA GLY A 133 -11.39 3.05 10.21
C GLY A 133 -10.77 2.02 11.17
N VAL A 134 -10.80 2.31 12.47
CA VAL A 134 -10.25 1.42 13.52
C VAL A 134 -10.88 0.02 13.44
N ALA A 135 -12.20 -0.05 13.24
CA ALA A 135 -12.93 -1.32 13.12
C ALA A 135 -12.47 -2.16 11.91
N GLN A 136 -12.21 -1.52 10.77
CA GLN A 136 -11.73 -2.19 9.56
C GLN A 136 -10.31 -2.76 9.75
N ARG A 137 -9.44 -2.02 10.43
CA ARG A 137 -8.08 -2.48 10.76
C ARG A 137 -8.09 -3.66 11.72
N LEU A 138 -8.95 -3.61 12.73
CA LEU A 138 -9.11 -4.71 13.68
C LEU A 138 -9.67 -5.97 12.99
N ALA A 139 -10.71 -5.80 12.15
CA ALA A 139 -11.27 -6.89 11.36
C ALA A 139 -10.23 -7.52 10.41
N LEU A 140 -9.37 -6.68 9.81
CA LEU A 140 -8.25 -7.17 8.99
C LEU A 140 -7.30 -8.05 9.80
N ARG A 141 -6.82 -7.57 10.96
CA ARG A 141 -5.93 -8.35 11.83
C ARG A 141 -6.58 -9.66 12.28
N GLN A 142 -7.81 -9.60 12.76
CA GLN A 142 -8.54 -10.79 13.22
C GLN A 142 -8.72 -11.82 12.11
N LYS A 143 -9.07 -11.37 10.90
CA LYS A 143 -9.24 -12.26 9.75
C LYS A 143 -7.92 -12.90 9.32
N LEU A 144 -6.85 -12.11 9.29
CA LEU A 144 -5.53 -12.59 8.89
C LEU A 144 -4.93 -13.55 9.95
N ALA A 145 -5.23 -13.33 11.23
CA ALA A 145 -4.82 -14.21 12.34
C ALA A 145 -5.62 -15.53 12.41
N ALA A 146 -6.80 -15.62 11.77
CA ALA A 146 -7.69 -16.78 11.88
C ALA A 146 -7.12 -18.08 11.30
N HIS A 147 -6.02 -18.03 10.55
CA HIS A 147 -5.36 -19.20 9.95
C HIS A 147 -4.08 -19.63 10.68
N GLY A 148 -3.88 -19.17 11.91
CA GLY A 148 -2.76 -19.61 12.77
C GLY A 148 -1.41 -18.95 12.49
N MET A 149 -1.29 -18.16 11.44
CA MET A 149 -0.13 -17.30 11.15
C MET A 149 -0.61 -15.88 10.86
N GLU A 150 -0.15 -14.92 11.65
CA GLU A 150 -0.39 -13.50 11.38
C GLU A 150 0.54 -13.06 10.24
N PRO A 151 0.02 -12.51 9.13
CA PRO A 151 0.87 -12.03 8.05
C PRO A 151 1.62 -10.76 8.44
N HIS A 152 2.73 -10.52 7.78
CA HIS A 152 3.42 -9.24 7.84
C HIS A 152 2.51 -8.13 7.28
N MET A 153 2.53 -6.96 7.91
CA MET A 153 1.73 -5.81 7.50
C MET A 153 2.65 -4.64 7.11
N LEU A 154 2.54 -4.21 5.85
CA LEU A 154 3.19 -3.03 5.33
C LEU A 154 2.13 -1.97 5.02
N MET A 155 2.09 -0.93 5.84
CA MET A 155 1.16 0.18 5.68
C MET A 155 1.85 1.33 4.96
N MET A 156 1.16 2.00 4.05
CA MET A 156 1.71 3.15 3.30
C MET A 156 0.91 4.41 3.59
N SER A 157 1.60 5.54 3.66
CA SER A 157 0.97 6.86 3.78
C SER A 157 1.79 7.95 3.09
N ALA A 158 1.11 8.85 2.38
CA ALA A 158 1.71 10.07 1.85
C ALA A 158 1.71 11.20 2.89
N THR A 159 0.88 11.09 3.94
CA THR A 159 0.84 12.10 5.00
C THR A 159 1.90 11.80 6.06
N PRO A 160 2.75 12.77 6.42
CA PRO A 160 3.70 12.59 7.52
C PRO A 160 2.92 12.48 8.84
N ILE A 161 2.98 11.30 9.46
CA ILE A 161 2.44 11.08 10.80
C ILE A 161 3.61 11.18 11.77
N PRO A 162 3.59 12.08 12.77
CA PRO A 162 4.63 12.15 13.77
C PRO A 162 4.84 10.79 14.42
N ARG A 163 6.10 10.36 14.57
CA ARG A 163 6.44 9.03 15.11
C ARG A 163 5.78 8.78 16.48
N THR A 164 5.73 9.79 17.31
CA THR A 164 5.06 9.73 18.63
C THR A 164 3.56 9.44 18.50
N LEU A 165 2.89 10.02 17.51
CA LEU A 165 1.48 9.77 17.24
C LEU A 165 1.27 8.37 16.66
N ALA A 166 2.14 7.93 15.75
CA ALA A 166 2.11 6.58 15.20
C ALA A 166 2.26 5.53 16.31
N MET A 167 3.20 5.72 17.23
CA MET A 167 3.42 4.82 18.37
C MET A 167 2.27 4.85 19.39
N SER A 168 1.55 5.97 19.54
CA SER A 168 0.39 6.05 20.45
C SER A 168 -0.81 5.25 19.93
N TYR A 169 -0.95 5.11 18.61
CA TYR A 169 -2.01 4.33 18.00
C TYR A 169 -1.62 2.86 17.74
N TYR A 170 -0.33 2.56 17.72
CA TYR A 170 0.21 1.24 17.37
C TYR A 170 1.48 1.00 18.22
N ALA A 171 1.32 0.31 19.34
CA ALA A 171 2.41 0.06 20.30
C ALA A 171 3.65 -0.60 19.67
N ASP A 172 3.48 -1.37 18.58
CA ASP A 172 4.54 -2.14 17.93
C ASP A 172 4.72 -1.76 16.44
N LEU A 173 4.57 -0.47 16.09
CA LEU A 173 4.69 0.00 14.71
C LEU A 173 6.10 0.54 14.42
N ASP A 174 6.83 -0.15 13.56
CA ASP A 174 8.05 0.37 12.97
C ASP A 174 7.75 1.39 11.86
N VAL A 175 8.59 2.41 11.73
CA VAL A 175 8.40 3.48 10.73
C VAL A 175 9.63 3.60 9.86
N SER A 176 9.42 3.46 8.55
CA SER A 176 10.42 3.77 7.51
C SER A 176 9.98 4.99 6.72
N VAL A 177 10.90 5.93 6.50
CA VAL A 177 10.62 7.16 5.76
C VAL A 177 11.46 7.17 4.48
N ILE A 178 10.79 7.42 3.36
CA ILE A 178 11.44 7.78 2.10
C ILE A 178 11.57 9.29 2.11
N ASP A 179 12.75 9.78 2.41
CA ASP A 179 13.09 11.19 2.60
C ASP A 179 13.62 11.86 1.32
N GLU A 180 13.80 11.11 0.25
CA GLU A 180 14.17 11.66 -1.05
C GLU A 180 12.96 12.28 -1.75
N LEU A 181 13.16 13.49 -2.27
CA LEU A 181 12.15 14.13 -3.11
C LEU A 181 11.99 13.39 -4.45
N PRO A 182 10.77 13.31 -4.98
CA PRO A 182 10.55 12.75 -6.31
C PRO A 182 11.42 13.45 -7.36
N PRO A 183 11.91 12.72 -8.38
CA PRO A 183 12.70 13.31 -9.45
C PRO A 183 11.98 14.49 -10.12
N GLY A 184 12.69 15.62 -10.25
CA GLY A 184 12.15 16.85 -10.86
C GLY A 184 11.33 17.72 -9.93
N ARG A 185 11.13 17.34 -8.67
CA ARG A 185 10.43 18.18 -7.70
C ARG A 185 11.39 19.18 -7.04
N THR A 186 11.12 20.45 -7.20
CA THR A 186 11.84 21.52 -6.51
C THR A 186 11.34 21.69 -5.08
N PRO A 187 12.20 22.06 -4.11
CA PRO A 187 11.78 22.34 -2.74
C PRO A 187 10.69 23.40 -2.68
N ILE A 188 9.67 23.15 -1.87
CA ILE A 188 8.59 24.13 -1.64
C ILE A 188 9.13 25.23 -0.74
N VAL A 189 9.02 26.49 -1.20
CA VAL A 189 9.38 27.68 -0.42
C VAL A 189 8.13 28.20 0.27
N THR A 190 8.02 27.97 1.57
CA THR A 190 6.93 28.53 2.39
C THR A 190 7.35 29.91 2.92
N LYS A 191 6.52 30.93 2.70
CA LYS A 191 6.74 32.29 3.21
C LYS A 191 5.57 32.70 4.08
N LEU A 192 5.87 33.18 5.28
CA LEU A 192 4.89 33.84 6.14
C LEU A 192 4.80 35.31 5.71
N ILE A 193 3.60 35.78 5.38
CA ILE A 193 3.34 37.14 4.92
C ILE A 193 2.24 37.74 5.79
N ALA A 194 2.41 39.01 6.22
CA ALA A 194 1.39 39.72 6.98
C ALA A 194 0.12 39.89 6.14
N ASP A 195 -1.04 39.82 6.77
CA ASP A 195 -2.34 39.93 6.10
C ASP A 195 -2.53 41.25 5.33
N SER A 196 -1.90 42.34 5.82
CA SER A 196 -1.86 43.63 5.12
C SER A 196 -1.22 43.55 3.73
N ARG A 197 -0.45 42.54 3.40
CA ARG A 197 0.21 42.29 2.11
C ARG A 197 -0.49 41.26 1.24
N LYS A 198 -1.75 40.91 1.54
CA LYS A 198 -2.51 39.90 0.82
C LYS A 198 -2.60 40.19 -0.70
N ASN A 199 -2.75 41.44 -1.08
CA ASN A 199 -2.86 41.83 -2.50
C ASN A 199 -1.58 41.50 -3.28
N GLU A 200 -0.39 41.69 -2.69
CA GLU A 200 0.89 41.32 -3.33
C GLU A 200 0.99 39.82 -3.58
N VAL A 201 0.38 38.99 -2.70
CA VAL A 201 0.31 37.51 -2.87
C VAL A 201 -0.58 37.15 -4.05
N ILE A 202 -1.74 37.83 -4.17
CA ILE A 202 -2.71 37.60 -5.26
C ILE A 202 -2.06 37.99 -6.60
N GLU A 203 -1.41 39.14 -6.67
CA GLU A 203 -0.69 39.60 -7.88
C GLU A 203 0.42 38.61 -8.30
N ARG A 204 1.19 38.10 -7.33
CA ARG A 204 2.24 37.12 -7.60
C ARG A 204 1.66 35.78 -8.11
N ILE A 205 0.54 35.32 -7.54
CA ILE A 205 -0.16 34.10 -8.02
C ILE A 205 -0.64 34.34 -9.45
N GLY A 206 -1.28 35.50 -9.73
CA GLY A 206 -1.71 35.87 -11.08
C GLY A 206 -0.57 35.82 -12.10
N ALA A 207 0.55 36.47 -11.79
CA ALA A 207 1.74 36.51 -12.67
C ALA A 207 2.33 35.07 -12.89
N GLN A 208 2.30 34.20 -11.88
CA GLN A 208 2.77 32.83 -12.02
C GLN A 208 1.83 31.98 -12.90
N VAL A 209 0.52 32.19 -12.80
CA VAL A 209 -0.49 31.51 -13.64
C VAL A 209 -0.38 31.94 -15.09
N GLU A 210 -0.07 33.24 -15.35
CA GLU A 210 0.13 33.77 -16.71
C GLU A 210 1.44 33.30 -17.35
N ALA A 211 2.43 33.00 -16.54
CA ALA A 211 3.74 32.55 -17.01
C ALA A 211 3.79 31.03 -17.36
N GLY A 212 2.73 30.25 -17.05
CA GLY A 212 2.63 28.80 -17.32
C GLY A 212 3.12 27.98 -16.16
#